data_23afd5c9c80f75b0d699f2e77796f8df
#
_entry.id   23afd5c9c80f75b0d699f2e77796f8df
#
_cell.length_a   1.000
_cell.length_b   1.000
_cell.length_c   1.000
_cell.angle_alpha   90.00
_cell.angle_beta   90.00
_cell.angle_gamma   90.00
#
_symmetry.space_group_name_H-M   'P 1'
#
loop_
_entity.id
_entity.type
_entity.pdbx_description
1 polymer ?
#
loop_
_entity_poly.entity_id
_entity_poly.type
_entity_poly.pdbx_seq_one_letter_code
_entity_poly.pdbx_strand_id
1 'polypeptide(L)'
;MTIGTDKVLEAKWGKTLLAAGFTALPDVTFRYQKALKLKPLDVVILLHLASYWWKPTENPWPAKATIAEAIDVDPRTVQRHIESMEKLGYIKRITRKAKAGDNLTNEYDLRGFVKKAEKFALHEIETRAKRAAEDKSKRVTPIAAFSLIDGGRKS
;
A
#
# COMPACT_ATOMS: atom_id res chain seq x y z
N MET A 1 -5.41 2.05 15.18
CA MET A 1 -6.55 2.64 14.44
C MET A 1 -7.42 3.45 15.39
N THR A 2 -7.89 4.58 14.97
CA THR A 2 -8.82 5.42 15.75
C THR A 2 -10.22 4.79 15.76
N ILE A 3 -10.94 4.94 16.87
CA ILE A 3 -12.31 4.41 17.09
C ILE A 3 -13.27 4.73 15.94
N GLY A 4 -13.10 5.88 15.26
CA GLY A 4 -13.92 6.27 14.11
C GLY A 4 -13.68 5.42 12.86
N THR A 5 -12.44 4.96 12.63
CA THR A 5 -12.09 4.12 11.49
C THR A 5 -12.70 2.72 11.61
N ASP A 6 -12.71 2.17 12.81
CA ASP A 6 -13.27 0.83 13.07
C ASP A 6 -14.78 0.80 12.82
N LYS A 7 -15.51 1.83 13.23
CA LYS A 7 -16.95 1.97 12.95
C LYS A 7 -17.26 2.07 11.45
N VAL A 8 -16.45 2.80 10.71
CA VAL A 8 -16.60 2.93 9.24
C VAL A 8 -16.32 1.60 8.54
N LEU A 9 -15.27 0.90 8.96
CA LEU A 9 -14.95 -0.43 8.42
C LEU A 9 -16.05 -1.44 8.72
N GLU A 10 -16.59 -1.45 9.94
CA GLU A 10 -17.70 -2.31 10.33
C GLU A 10 -18.95 -2.02 9.50
N ALA A 11 -19.28 -0.75 9.28
CA ALA A 11 -20.42 -0.34 8.46
C ALA A 11 -20.27 -0.78 6.99
N LYS A 12 -19.04 -0.79 6.46
CA LYS A 12 -18.74 -1.20 5.07
C LYS A 12 -18.70 -2.71 4.89
N TRP A 13 -18.06 -3.42 5.80
CA TRP A 13 -17.73 -4.85 5.64
C TRP A 13 -18.51 -5.78 6.55
N GLY A 14 -19.12 -5.25 7.61
CA GLY A 14 -19.82 -6.04 8.61
C GLY A 14 -18.89 -6.63 9.68
N LYS A 15 -19.47 -6.98 10.80
CA LYS A 15 -18.74 -7.52 11.96
C LYS A 15 -18.04 -8.84 11.69
N THR A 16 -18.67 -9.71 10.93
CA THR A 16 -18.16 -11.08 10.67
C THR A 16 -16.85 -11.03 9.88
N LEU A 17 -16.77 -10.24 8.81
CA LEU A 17 -15.54 -10.12 8.02
C LEU A 17 -14.39 -9.48 8.81
N LEU A 18 -14.70 -8.46 9.60
CA LEU A 18 -13.69 -7.83 10.46
C LEU A 18 -13.17 -8.78 11.54
N ALA A 19 -14.05 -9.57 12.15
CA ALA A 19 -13.67 -10.55 13.16
C ALA A 19 -12.80 -11.67 12.59
N ALA A 20 -13.00 -12.05 11.32
CA ALA A 20 -12.20 -13.05 10.64
C ALA A 20 -10.78 -12.56 10.29
N GLY A 21 -10.59 -11.25 10.24
CA GLY A 21 -9.31 -10.61 9.97
C GLY A 21 -9.40 -9.48 8.96
N PHE A 22 -8.59 -8.46 9.18
CA PHE A 22 -8.49 -7.29 8.32
C PHE A 22 -7.03 -6.91 8.13
N THR A 23 -6.64 -6.60 6.91
CA THR A 23 -5.27 -6.16 6.59
C THR A 23 -5.31 -4.78 5.94
N ALA A 24 -4.58 -3.84 6.50
CA ALA A 24 -4.38 -2.53 5.90
C ALA A 24 -3.17 -2.56 4.96
N LEU A 25 -3.33 -2.03 3.77
CA LEU A 25 -2.25 -1.84 2.81
C LEU A 25 -2.30 -0.39 2.30
N PRO A 26 -1.17 0.34 2.30
CA PRO A 26 -1.15 1.70 1.78
C PRO A 26 -1.58 1.78 0.32
N ASP A 27 -2.45 2.73 -0.02
CA ASP A 27 -3.00 2.91 -1.37
C ASP A 27 -1.92 3.08 -2.44
N VAL A 28 -0.80 3.71 -2.11
CA VAL A 28 0.32 3.90 -3.04
C VAL A 28 0.86 2.57 -3.59
N THR A 29 0.71 1.48 -2.88
CA THR A 29 1.14 0.15 -3.31
C THR A 29 0.52 -0.25 -4.65
N PHE A 30 -0.78 -0.05 -4.81
CA PHE A 30 -1.48 -0.39 -6.05
C PHE A 30 -1.71 0.80 -6.98
N ARG A 31 -1.84 2.02 -6.46
CA ARG A 31 -2.00 3.22 -7.29
C ARG A 31 -0.72 3.58 -8.05
N TYR A 32 0.44 3.32 -7.47
CA TYR A 32 1.75 3.52 -8.09
C TYR A 32 2.43 2.21 -8.51
N GLN A 33 1.65 1.16 -8.74
CA GLN A 33 2.14 -0.17 -9.07
C GLN A 33 3.12 -0.15 -10.24
N LYS A 34 2.81 0.56 -11.30
CA LYS A 34 3.67 0.70 -12.48
C LYS A 34 5.01 1.38 -12.15
N ALA A 35 4.97 2.50 -11.45
CA ALA A 35 6.15 3.25 -11.06
C ALA A 35 7.02 2.46 -10.06
N LEU A 36 6.40 1.70 -9.18
CA LEU A 36 7.07 0.77 -8.26
C LEU A 36 7.57 -0.49 -8.96
N LYS A 37 7.25 -0.70 -10.23
CA LYS A 37 7.60 -1.90 -11.02
C LYS A 37 7.06 -3.19 -10.41
N LEU A 38 5.91 -3.12 -9.77
CA LEU A 38 5.23 -4.27 -9.18
C LEU A 38 4.29 -4.92 -10.20
N LYS A 39 4.38 -6.22 -10.30
CA LYS A 39 3.38 -7.03 -11.02
C LYS A 39 2.14 -7.23 -10.13
N PRO A 40 0.95 -7.53 -10.70
CA PRO A 40 -0.24 -7.79 -9.89
C PRO A 40 -0.03 -8.84 -8.80
N LEU A 41 0.68 -9.92 -9.11
CA LEU A 41 0.98 -10.96 -8.14
C LEU A 41 1.96 -10.50 -7.04
N ASP A 42 2.87 -9.57 -7.34
CA ASP A 42 3.72 -8.95 -6.32
C ASP A 42 2.87 -8.23 -5.27
N VAL A 43 1.86 -7.48 -5.70
CA VAL A 43 0.94 -6.78 -4.80
C VAL A 43 0.16 -7.76 -3.92
N VAL A 44 -0.31 -8.86 -4.49
CA VAL A 44 -1.02 -9.91 -3.73
C VAL A 44 -0.08 -10.56 -2.71
N ILE A 45 1.15 -10.85 -3.07
CA ILE A 45 2.15 -11.43 -2.16
C ILE A 45 2.50 -10.43 -1.04
N LEU A 46 2.70 -9.15 -1.35
CA LEU A 46 2.90 -8.10 -0.35
C LEU A 46 1.73 -8.02 0.63
N LEU A 47 0.50 -8.13 0.13
CA LEU A 47 -0.69 -8.15 0.96
C LEU A 47 -0.69 -9.33 1.93
N HIS A 48 -0.32 -10.52 1.46
CA HIS A 48 -0.17 -11.70 2.32
C HIS A 48 0.93 -11.49 3.38
N LEU A 49 2.10 -10.99 2.98
CA LEU A 49 3.19 -10.70 3.92
C LEU A 49 2.75 -9.67 4.96
N ALA A 50 2.07 -8.60 4.54
CA ALA A 50 1.55 -7.58 5.45
C ALA A 50 0.52 -8.14 6.44
N SER A 51 -0.27 -9.13 6.04
CA SER A 51 -1.26 -9.77 6.91
C SER A 51 -0.64 -10.54 8.10
N TYR A 52 0.61 -10.94 7.97
CA TYR A 52 1.40 -11.58 9.02
C TYR A 52 2.30 -10.60 9.78
N TRP A 53 2.31 -9.35 9.40
CA TRP A 53 3.10 -8.31 10.07
C TRP A 53 2.27 -7.62 11.16
N TRP A 54 2.22 -8.24 12.31
CA TRP A 54 1.36 -7.78 13.42
C TRP A 54 1.99 -6.72 14.30
N LYS A 55 3.32 -6.74 14.43
CA LYS A 55 4.07 -5.80 15.26
C LYS A 55 5.18 -5.12 14.44
N PRO A 56 5.40 -3.81 14.61
CA PRO A 56 6.44 -3.12 13.85
C PRO A 56 7.87 -3.62 14.13
N THR A 57 8.08 -4.26 15.28
CA THR A 57 9.39 -4.79 15.71
C THR A 57 9.65 -6.23 15.29
N GLU A 58 8.66 -6.91 14.72
CA GLU A 58 8.75 -8.31 14.32
C GLU A 58 8.45 -8.45 12.84
N ASN A 59 9.35 -9.08 12.09
CA ASN A 59 9.12 -9.33 10.66
C ASN A 59 8.10 -10.46 10.46
N PRO A 60 7.26 -10.41 9.41
CA PRO A 60 6.39 -11.54 9.05
C PRO A 60 7.22 -12.74 8.58
N TRP A 61 6.73 -13.93 8.88
CA TRP A 61 7.41 -15.18 8.55
C TRP A 61 6.49 -16.31 8.06
N PRO A 62 5.52 -16.02 7.16
CA PRO A 62 4.68 -17.07 6.60
C PRO A 62 5.50 -18.00 5.70
N ALA A 63 5.11 -19.26 5.61
CA ALA A 63 5.67 -20.19 4.64
C ALA A 63 5.24 -19.82 3.23
N LYS A 64 6.14 -19.93 2.24
CA LYS A 64 5.82 -19.73 0.84
C LYS A 64 4.69 -20.64 0.35
N ALA A 65 4.68 -21.89 0.85
CA ALA A 65 3.61 -22.84 0.54
C ALA A 65 2.24 -22.37 1.02
N THR A 66 2.16 -21.71 2.18
CA THR A 66 0.91 -21.15 2.71
C THR A 66 0.36 -20.04 1.82
N ILE A 67 1.21 -19.15 1.37
CA ILE A 67 0.82 -18.10 0.42
C ILE A 67 0.41 -18.71 -0.93
N ALA A 68 1.22 -19.63 -1.45
CA ALA A 68 0.99 -20.28 -2.72
C ALA A 68 -0.35 -21.03 -2.76
N GLU A 69 -0.68 -21.75 -1.70
CA GLU A 69 -1.96 -22.44 -1.57
C GLU A 69 -3.15 -21.46 -1.56
N ALA A 70 -3.02 -20.35 -0.83
CA ALA A 70 -4.08 -19.34 -0.75
C ALA A 70 -4.41 -18.67 -2.09
N ILE A 71 -3.43 -18.56 -2.99
CA ILE A 71 -3.58 -17.88 -4.29
C ILE A 71 -3.54 -18.84 -5.49
N ASP A 72 -3.55 -20.13 -5.22
CA ASP A 72 -3.56 -21.20 -6.24
C ASP A 72 -2.40 -21.09 -7.26
N VAL A 73 -1.19 -20.99 -6.74
CA VAL A 73 0.04 -21.01 -7.53
C VAL A 73 1.08 -21.96 -6.94
N ASP A 74 2.09 -22.30 -7.72
CA ASP A 74 3.23 -23.08 -7.22
C ASP A 74 4.07 -22.26 -6.23
N PRO A 75 4.59 -22.86 -5.14
CA PRO A 75 5.48 -22.17 -4.20
C PRO A 75 6.71 -21.54 -4.87
N ARG A 76 7.19 -22.12 -5.97
CA ARG A 76 8.28 -21.56 -6.77
C ARG A 76 7.88 -20.22 -7.42
N THR A 77 6.63 -20.05 -7.78
CA THR A 77 6.10 -18.78 -8.29
C THR A 77 6.16 -17.70 -7.23
N VAL A 78 5.72 -18.00 -6.00
CA VAL A 78 5.83 -17.09 -4.87
C VAL A 78 7.30 -16.71 -4.62
N GLN A 79 8.21 -17.70 -4.62
CA GLN A 79 9.63 -17.45 -4.45
C GLN A 79 10.20 -16.51 -5.51
N ARG A 80 9.88 -16.71 -6.78
CA ARG A 80 10.35 -15.85 -7.88
C ARG A 80 9.89 -14.40 -7.72
N HIS A 81 8.66 -14.19 -7.29
CA HIS A 81 8.13 -12.86 -7.04
C HIS A 81 8.81 -12.20 -5.85
N ILE A 82 9.06 -12.93 -4.77
CA ILE A 82 9.83 -12.44 -3.62
C ILE A 82 11.25 -12.06 -4.03
N GLU A 83 11.93 -12.91 -4.81
CA GLU A 83 13.27 -12.62 -5.34
C GLU A 83 13.30 -11.37 -6.23
N SER A 84 12.28 -11.18 -7.05
CA SER A 84 12.12 -9.96 -7.87
C SER A 84 11.99 -8.72 -6.99
N MET A 85 11.19 -8.79 -5.93
CA MET A 85 11.03 -7.69 -4.98
C MET A 85 12.26 -7.47 -4.11
N GLU A 86 13.06 -8.49 -3.83
CA GLU A 86 14.38 -8.35 -3.21
C GLU A 86 15.34 -7.56 -4.10
N LYS A 87 15.38 -7.87 -5.39
CA LYS A 87 16.21 -7.13 -6.37
C LYS A 87 15.82 -5.66 -6.47
N LEU A 88 14.55 -5.33 -6.27
CA LEU A 88 14.07 -3.96 -6.20
C LEU A 88 14.37 -3.28 -4.85
N GLY A 89 14.87 -4.03 -3.87
CA GLY A 89 15.19 -3.53 -2.54
C GLY A 89 13.98 -3.39 -1.61
N TYR A 90 12.84 -3.99 -1.94
CA TYR A 90 11.60 -3.90 -1.17
C TYR A 90 11.53 -4.89 -0.03
N ILE A 91 12.05 -6.09 -0.24
CA ILE A 91 12.01 -7.18 0.72
C ILE A 91 13.45 -7.63 0.99
N LYS A 92 13.74 -7.90 2.26
CA LYS A 92 14.97 -8.60 2.66
C LYS A 92 14.57 -9.90 3.34
N ARG A 93 14.98 -11.02 2.76
CA ARG A 93 14.82 -12.33 3.39
C ARG A 93 15.86 -12.51 4.47
N ILE A 94 15.41 -12.99 5.61
CA ILE A 94 16.27 -13.34 6.74
C ILE A 94 16.05 -14.81 7.05
N THR A 95 17.09 -15.59 6.91
CA THR A 95 17.04 -17.02 7.20
C THR A 95 16.93 -17.25 8.70
N ARG A 96 15.91 -17.99 9.10
CA ARG A 96 15.72 -18.42 10.49
C ARG A 96 16.28 -19.83 10.63
N LYS A 97 17.04 -20.05 11.68
CA LYS A 97 17.56 -21.38 12.03
C LYS A 97 17.04 -21.78 13.38
N ALA A 98 16.49 -22.99 13.48
CA ALA A 98 16.16 -23.60 14.77
C ALA A 98 17.43 -24.04 15.48
N LYS A 99 17.40 -24.08 16.80
CA LYS A 99 18.52 -24.58 17.65
C LYS A 99 18.93 -26.03 17.34
N ALA A 100 18.05 -26.81 16.74
CA ALA A 100 18.26 -28.22 16.38
C ALA A 100 18.71 -28.45 14.93
N GLY A 101 19.06 -27.38 14.16
CA GLY A 101 19.52 -27.51 12.79
C GLY A 101 18.40 -27.61 11.74
N ASP A 102 17.12 -27.62 12.13
CA ASP A 102 16.00 -27.59 11.22
C ASP A 102 15.84 -26.21 10.58
N ASN A 103 15.55 -26.19 9.29
CA ASN A 103 15.27 -24.94 8.58
C ASN A 103 13.86 -24.45 8.91
N LEU A 104 13.78 -23.36 9.66
CA LEU A 104 12.54 -22.62 9.83
C LEU A 104 12.21 -21.81 8.58
N THR A 105 10.94 -21.38 8.46
CA THR A 105 10.56 -20.44 7.41
C THR A 105 11.36 -19.15 7.52
N ASN A 106 11.67 -18.54 6.38
CA ASN A 106 12.31 -17.24 6.36
C ASN A 106 11.38 -16.18 6.97
N GLU A 107 11.96 -15.16 7.56
CA GLU A 107 11.25 -13.92 7.83
C GLU A 107 11.55 -12.89 6.74
N TYR A 108 10.64 -11.95 6.56
CA TYR A 108 10.66 -10.99 5.48
C TYR A 108 10.63 -9.57 6.04
N ASP A 109 11.72 -8.84 5.88
CA ASP A 109 11.78 -7.42 6.26
C ASP A 109 11.23 -6.57 5.12
N LEU A 110 10.12 -5.87 5.37
CA LEU A 110 9.42 -5.03 4.41
C LEU A 110 9.80 -3.54 4.50
N ARG A 111 10.73 -3.17 5.36
CA ARG A 111 11.10 -1.77 5.57
C ARG A 111 11.67 -1.09 4.33
N GLY A 112 12.33 -1.84 3.45
CA GLY A 112 12.77 -1.34 2.15
C GLY A 112 11.59 -0.89 1.28
N PHE A 113 10.51 -1.65 1.26
CA PHE A 113 9.27 -1.27 0.59
C PHE A 113 8.64 -0.02 1.22
N VAL A 114 8.56 0.03 2.55
CA VAL A 114 8.02 1.19 3.28
C VAL A 114 8.75 2.48 2.89
N LYS A 115 10.07 2.46 2.89
CA LYS A 115 10.89 3.63 2.48
C LYS A 115 10.64 4.06 1.03
N LYS A 116 10.49 3.11 0.13
CA LYS A 116 10.23 3.40 -1.28
C LYS A 116 8.81 3.93 -1.49
N ALA A 117 7.83 3.30 -0.86
CA ALA A 117 6.43 3.71 -0.91
C ALA A 117 6.23 5.12 -0.32
N GLU A 118 6.95 5.46 0.75
CA GLU A 118 6.90 6.79 1.38
C GLU A 118 7.23 7.92 0.40
N LYS A 119 8.20 7.72 -0.49
CA LYS A 119 8.54 8.71 -1.52
C LYS A 119 7.36 9.00 -2.46
N PHE A 120 6.63 7.97 -2.85
CA PHE A 120 5.42 8.12 -3.68
C PHE A 120 4.27 8.72 -2.89
N ALA A 121 4.15 8.39 -1.60
CA ALA A 121 3.16 8.99 -0.72
C ALA A 121 3.38 10.50 -0.56
N LEU A 122 4.62 10.94 -0.37
CA LEU A 122 4.98 12.37 -0.32
C LEU A 122 4.61 13.08 -1.62
N HIS A 123 4.94 12.48 -2.75
CA HIS A 123 4.55 13.03 -4.06
C HIS A 123 3.03 13.15 -4.22
N GLU A 124 2.28 12.15 -3.80
CA GLU A 124 0.81 12.16 -3.82
C GLU A 124 0.24 13.29 -2.96
N ILE A 125 0.77 13.45 -1.74
CA ILE A 125 0.35 14.50 -0.81
C ILE A 125 0.61 15.89 -1.40
N GLU A 126 1.81 16.12 -1.95
CA GLU A 126 2.17 17.38 -2.60
C GLU A 126 1.29 17.68 -3.84
N THR A 127 1.00 16.66 -4.64
CA THR A 127 0.14 16.79 -5.82
C THR A 127 -1.29 17.13 -5.43
N ARG A 128 -1.83 16.51 -4.40
CA ARG A 128 -3.17 16.86 -3.85
C ARG A 128 -3.21 18.29 -3.34
N ALA A 129 -2.19 18.72 -2.62
CA ALA A 129 -2.10 20.10 -2.11
C ALA A 129 -2.08 21.12 -3.24
N LYS A 130 -1.32 20.87 -4.32
CA LYS A 130 -1.28 21.73 -5.51
C LYS A 130 -2.63 21.78 -6.21
N ARG A 131 -3.28 20.65 -6.44
CA ARG A 131 -4.61 20.58 -7.04
C ARG A 131 -5.66 21.34 -6.21
N ALA A 132 -5.65 21.17 -4.91
CA ALA A 132 -6.55 21.88 -4.00
C ALA A 132 -6.34 23.40 -4.06
N ALA A 133 -5.09 23.86 -4.12
CA ALA A 133 -4.76 25.28 -4.28
C ALA A 133 -5.21 25.83 -5.65
N GLU A 134 -5.01 25.08 -6.74
CA GLU A 134 -5.47 25.43 -8.09
C GLU A 134 -6.99 25.51 -8.18
N ASP A 135 -7.70 24.54 -7.62
CA ASP A 135 -9.16 24.51 -7.58
C ASP A 135 -9.74 25.69 -6.78
N LYS A 136 -9.11 26.03 -5.67
CA LYS A 136 -9.46 27.21 -4.87
C LYS A 136 -9.25 28.50 -5.68
N SER A 137 -8.12 28.60 -6.38
CA SER A 137 -7.82 29.75 -7.25
C SER A 137 -8.84 29.87 -8.39
N LYS A 138 -9.18 28.77 -9.05
CA LYS A 138 -10.19 28.74 -10.12
C LYS A 138 -11.59 29.13 -9.66
N ARG A 139 -11.95 28.83 -8.41
CA ARG A 139 -13.24 29.25 -7.84
C ARG A 139 -13.30 30.76 -7.58
N VAL A 140 -12.18 31.40 -7.28
CA VAL A 140 -12.09 32.85 -7.03
C VAL A 140 -11.99 33.63 -8.32
N THR A 141 -11.22 33.18 -9.30
CA THR A 141 -10.96 33.89 -10.58
C THR A 141 -12.20 34.07 -11.46
N PRO A 142 -13.15 33.10 -11.59
CA PRO A 142 -14.35 33.30 -12.42
C PRO A 142 -15.25 34.44 -11.96
N ILE A 143 -15.34 34.73 -10.68
CA ILE A 143 -16.15 35.80 -10.12
C ILE A 143 -15.53 37.17 -10.51
N ALA A 144 -14.21 37.29 -10.40
CA ALA A 144 -13.50 38.49 -10.81
C ALA A 144 -13.57 38.72 -12.35
N ALA A 145 -13.45 37.65 -13.13
CA ALA A 145 -13.60 37.72 -14.59
C ALA A 145 -15.04 38.09 -15.00
N PHE A 146 -16.04 37.62 -14.30
CA PHE A 146 -17.45 37.94 -14.56
C PHE A 146 -17.75 39.41 -14.25
N SER A 147 -17.19 40.00 -13.19
CA SER A 147 -17.34 41.40 -12.85
C SER A 147 -16.67 42.33 -13.87
N LEU A 148 -15.59 41.88 -14.51
CA LEU A 148 -14.93 42.63 -15.60
C LEU A 148 -15.71 42.61 -16.91
N ILE A 149 -16.45 41.54 -17.20
CA ILE A 149 -17.29 41.42 -18.40
C ILE A 149 -18.56 42.30 -18.26
N ASP A 150 -19.14 42.34 -17.09
CA ASP A 150 -20.33 43.15 -16.83
C ASP A 150 -20.04 44.67 -16.82
N GLY A 151 -18.81 45.06 -16.47
CA GLY A 151 -18.35 46.45 -16.57
C GLY A 151 -18.10 46.96 -18.01
N GLY A 152 -18.15 46.09 -19.01
CA GLY A 152 -17.95 46.42 -20.44
C GLY A 152 -19.22 46.72 -21.23
N ARG A 153 -20.41 46.58 -20.63
CA ARG A 153 -21.68 46.99 -21.26
C ARG A 153 -22.11 48.37 -20.76
N LYS A 154 -21.37 49.37 -21.17
CA LYS A 154 -21.90 50.74 -21.30
C LYS A 154 -21.93 51.07 -22.79
N SER A 155 -23.08 50.83 -23.39
CA SER A 155 -23.48 51.48 -24.62
C SER A 155 -23.94 52.86 -24.30
#